data_dcc3ae4a16e5b198fac74f6f1ebb101b
#
_entry.id   dcc3ae4a16e5b198fac74f6f1ebb101b
#
_cell.length_a   1.000
_cell.length_b   1.000
_cell.length_c   1.000
_cell.angle_alpha   90.00
_cell.angle_beta   90.00
_cell.angle_gamma   90.00
#
_symmetry.space_group_name_H-M   'P 1'
#
loop_
_entity.id
_entity.type
_entity.pdbx_description
1 polymer ?
#
loop_
_entity_poly.entity_id
_entity_poly.type
_entity_poly.pdbx_seq_one_letter_code
_entity_poly.pdbx_strand_id
1 'polypeptide(L)'
;MADVVSIDPRTGTPVETVAATTGDAEVDALCRAAAQAAPVLAAMSRAERAALLRAVAQALEAERAAIVTVADRETALGETRLNGELTRTCFQFEQFAAALEEGSYLEATIDHAADTPMGPRPDLRRMLVPLGPVAVFGASNFPLAFSVPGGDTASALAAGCPVVVKAHSSHPATSKLCYDIMVRALREAGAPDGVLGIVYGQQAGAALVRHPVIRAVGFTGSLRGGRFLFDLASSRPDPIPFYGELGSINPLVVTPAAAAARAQEIAEGIVGSFTLGAGQFCTKPGLVFLPDDAAGKQVGEAIAAAVAERQPVVLLNAAIQRDYLARWEQTADDPAVRRRAEGAPADSAGWSVPVRLLETSAEELTVAATEECFGPVTVLVTYRGLDDLRAALAKVPDSLTATLIAEDDEEFADEVAPVLRAMAGRLVYNGYPTGVAVSWAMTHGGVWPATTNALHTSVGMTAMRRFLKPVTWQNAPQRLLPDELRDHPEHPVPRRVNGRLVLPEH
;
A
#
# COMPACT_ATOMS: atom_id res chain seq x y z
N MET A 1 -28.07 -6.87 13.12
CA MET A 1 -27.03 -6.16 12.38
C MET A 1 -26.78 -4.87 13.13
N ALA A 2 -25.51 -4.51 13.34
CA ALA A 2 -25.15 -3.26 13.99
C ALA A 2 -25.05 -2.13 12.95
N ASP A 3 -25.28 -0.90 13.39
CA ASP A 3 -25.13 0.28 12.53
C ASP A 3 -23.68 0.56 12.23
N VAL A 4 -23.40 0.93 11.00
CA VAL A 4 -22.11 1.46 10.53
C VAL A 4 -22.22 2.98 10.53
N VAL A 5 -21.51 3.61 11.44
CA VAL A 5 -21.66 5.05 11.74
C VAL A 5 -20.41 5.79 11.28
N SER A 6 -20.60 6.90 10.58
CA SER A 6 -19.57 7.90 10.29
C SER A 6 -19.32 8.74 11.55
N ILE A 7 -18.06 8.98 11.91
CA ILE A 7 -17.66 9.71 13.11
C ILE A 7 -16.69 10.81 12.72
N ASP A 8 -16.87 12.02 13.24
CA ASP A 8 -15.89 13.09 13.10
C ASP A 8 -14.75 12.90 14.12
N PRO A 9 -13.51 12.65 13.68
CA PRO A 9 -12.38 12.42 14.59
C PRO A 9 -11.98 13.66 15.41
N ARG A 10 -12.34 14.86 14.96
CA ARG A 10 -12.06 16.12 15.68
C ARG A 10 -12.86 16.23 16.97
N THR A 11 -14.04 15.63 16.98
CA THR A 11 -14.97 15.68 18.14
C THR A 11 -15.19 14.33 18.80
N GLY A 12 -14.93 13.22 18.06
CA GLY A 12 -15.28 11.86 18.48
C GLY A 12 -16.78 11.57 18.42
N THR A 13 -17.59 12.45 17.80
CA THR A 13 -19.05 12.32 17.77
C THR A 13 -19.56 11.66 16.48
N PRO A 14 -20.62 10.85 16.59
CA PRO A 14 -21.35 10.33 15.42
C PRO A 14 -21.89 11.46 14.53
N VAL A 15 -21.76 11.29 13.21
CA VAL A 15 -22.28 12.22 12.21
C VAL A 15 -23.55 11.67 11.55
N GLU A 16 -23.46 10.44 11.03
CA GLU A 16 -24.58 9.78 10.35
C GLU A 16 -24.45 8.26 10.37
N THR A 17 -25.58 7.55 10.28
CA THR A 17 -25.59 6.11 9.99
C THR A 17 -25.48 5.91 8.48
N VAL A 18 -24.44 5.23 8.04
CA VAL A 18 -24.11 5.05 6.61
C VAL A 18 -24.76 3.77 6.05
N ALA A 19 -24.71 2.69 6.82
CA ALA A 19 -25.20 1.37 6.44
C ALA A 19 -25.44 0.51 7.69
N ALA A 20 -25.99 -0.68 7.50
CA ALA A 20 -25.89 -1.76 8.49
C ALA A 20 -24.65 -2.63 8.21
N THR A 21 -24.16 -3.37 9.21
CA THR A 21 -23.14 -4.39 8.98
C THR A 21 -23.68 -5.46 8.03
N THR A 22 -22.87 -5.86 7.04
CA THR A 22 -23.25 -6.83 6.02
C THR A 22 -23.35 -8.24 6.63
N GLY A 23 -24.49 -8.91 6.43
CA GLY A 23 -24.71 -10.28 6.89
C GLY A 23 -24.18 -11.33 5.90
N ASP A 24 -24.05 -12.58 6.37
CA ASP A 24 -23.47 -13.67 5.57
C ASP A 24 -24.23 -13.93 4.25
N ALA A 25 -25.56 -13.82 4.25
CA ALA A 25 -26.37 -13.99 3.04
C ALA A 25 -26.10 -12.91 1.98
N GLU A 26 -25.83 -11.67 2.42
CA GLU A 26 -25.49 -10.57 1.52
C GLU A 26 -24.05 -10.71 1.00
N VAL A 27 -23.10 -11.15 1.86
CA VAL A 27 -21.75 -11.50 1.42
C VAL A 27 -21.80 -12.59 0.34
N ASP A 28 -22.57 -13.65 0.55
CA ASP A 28 -22.76 -14.74 -0.44
C ASP A 28 -23.33 -14.20 -1.76
N ALA A 29 -24.35 -13.36 -1.71
CA ALA A 29 -24.98 -12.77 -2.90
C ALA A 29 -23.97 -11.91 -3.71
N LEU A 30 -23.21 -11.04 -3.04
CA LEU A 30 -22.17 -10.21 -3.68
C LEU A 30 -21.05 -11.06 -4.28
N CYS A 31 -20.60 -12.09 -3.56
CA CYS A 31 -19.57 -13.02 -4.07
C CYS A 31 -20.07 -13.81 -5.30
N ARG A 32 -21.32 -14.27 -5.31
CA ARG A 32 -21.91 -14.95 -6.48
C ARG A 32 -22.07 -14.01 -7.66
N ALA A 33 -22.46 -12.76 -7.44
CA ALA A 33 -22.52 -11.75 -8.51
C ALA A 33 -21.12 -11.50 -9.11
N ALA A 34 -20.10 -11.39 -8.27
CA ALA A 34 -18.71 -11.27 -8.73
C ALA A 34 -18.24 -12.51 -9.52
N ALA A 35 -18.63 -13.72 -9.10
CA ALA A 35 -18.33 -14.94 -9.84
C ALA A 35 -19.00 -14.99 -11.23
N GLN A 36 -20.21 -14.45 -11.35
CA GLN A 36 -20.92 -14.34 -12.64
C GLN A 36 -20.28 -13.27 -13.55
N ALA A 37 -19.83 -12.15 -12.98
CA ALA A 37 -19.14 -11.09 -13.71
C ALA A 37 -17.75 -11.50 -14.22
N ALA A 38 -17.05 -12.40 -13.52
CA ALA A 38 -15.66 -12.75 -13.79
C ALA A 38 -15.41 -13.24 -15.25
N PRO A 39 -16.13 -14.20 -15.81
CA PRO A 39 -15.91 -14.63 -17.19
C PRO A 39 -16.21 -13.52 -18.21
N VAL A 40 -17.18 -12.64 -17.94
CA VAL A 40 -17.53 -11.52 -18.83
C VAL A 40 -16.40 -10.48 -18.84
N LEU A 41 -15.96 -10.05 -17.66
CA LEU A 41 -14.87 -9.09 -17.51
C LEU A 41 -13.55 -9.63 -18.07
N ALA A 42 -13.26 -10.92 -17.88
CA ALA A 42 -12.06 -11.57 -18.40
C ALA A 42 -12.07 -11.68 -19.95
N ALA A 43 -13.26 -11.76 -20.56
CA ALA A 43 -13.43 -11.80 -22.00
C ALA A 43 -13.36 -10.43 -22.69
N MET A 44 -13.48 -9.33 -21.93
CA MET A 44 -13.34 -7.97 -22.48
C MET A 44 -11.90 -7.75 -22.98
N SER A 45 -11.80 -7.05 -24.11
CA SER A 45 -10.50 -6.64 -24.65
C SER A 45 -9.76 -5.71 -23.66
N ARG A 46 -8.45 -5.56 -23.85
CA ARG A 46 -7.62 -4.63 -23.07
C ARG A 46 -8.13 -3.18 -23.20
N ALA A 47 -8.54 -2.79 -24.41
CA ALA A 47 -9.07 -1.45 -24.67
C ALA A 47 -10.42 -1.22 -23.97
N GLU A 48 -11.33 -2.18 -23.97
CA GLU A 48 -12.60 -2.07 -23.24
C GLU A 48 -12.36 -1.94 -21.73
N ARG A 49 -11.49 -2.78 -21.14
CA ARG A 49 -11.13 -2.63 -19.71
C ARG A 49 -10.44 -1.31 -19.41
N ALA A 50 -9.57 -0.81 -20.28
CA ALA A 50 -8.96 0.51 -20.14
C ALA A 50 -10.02 1.63 -20.13
N ALA A 51 -11.04 1.52 -21.00
CA ALA A 51 -12.15 2.46 -21.03
C ALA A 51 -12.96 2.46 -19.70
N LEU A 52 -13.20 1.29 -19.10
CA LEU A 52 -13.84 1.19 -17.78
C LEU A 52 -13.05 1.95 -16.70
N LEU A 53 -11.72 1.77 -16.67
CA LEU A 53 -10.86 2.44 -15.69
C LEU A 53 -10.86 3.96 -15.86
N ARG A 54 -10.82 4.46 -17.11
CA ARG A 54 -10.91 5.88 -17.39
C ARG A 54 -12.26 6.48 -17.02
N ALA A 55 -13.35 5.74 -17.26
CA ALA A 55 -14.69 6.18 -16.84
C ALA A 55 -14.77 6.36 -15.32
N VAL A 56 -14.16 5.44 -14.55
CA VAL A 56 -14.05 5.56 -13.09
C VAL A 56 -13.25 6.81 -12.69
N ALA A 57 -12.08 7.02 -13.29
CA ALA A 57 -11.25 8.20 -13.01
C ALA A 57 -12.00 9.50 -13.25
N GLN A 58 -12.68 9.63 -14.39
CA GLN A 58 -13.46 10.80 -14.78
C GLN A 58 -14.64 11.04 -13.84
N ALA A 59 -15.36 9.99 -13.44
CA ALA A 59 -16.50 10.10 -12.54
C ALA A 59 -16.09 10.52 -11.12
N LEU A 60 -14.99 9.99 -10.59
CA LEU A 60 -14.43 10.41 -9.31
C LEU A 60 -13.97 11.88 -9.36
N GLU A 61 -13.31 12.28 -10.43
CA GLU A 61 -12.86 13.65 -10.61
C GLU A 61 -14.04 14.62 -10.68
N ALA A 62 -15.12 14.27 -11.36
CA ALA A 62 -16.33 15.10 -11.48
C ALA A 62 -17.01 15.36 -10.13
N GLU A 63 -16.89 14.44 -9.18
CA GLU A 63 -17.49 14.56 -7.83
C GLU A 63 -16.45 14.98 -6.76
N ARG A 64 -15.30 15.53 -7.17
CA ARG A 64 -14.16 15.89 -6.30
C ARG A 64 -14.57 16.62 -5.04
N ALA A 65 -15.34 17.70 -5.17
CA ALA A 65 -15.72 18.53 -4.02
C ALA A 65 -16.53 17.75 -2.98
N ALA A 66 -17.49 16.93 -3.41
CA ALA A 66 -18.30 16.10 -2.52
C ALA A 66 -17.45 15.05 -1.82
N ILE A 67 -16.58 14.36 -2.57
CA ILE A 67 -15.68 13.33 -2.02
C ILE A 67 -14.74 13.92 -0.97
N VAL A 68 -14.08 15.04 -1.28
CA VAL A 68 -13.13 15.69 -0.36
C VAL A 68 -13.82 16.16 0.92
N THR A 69 -15.02 16.78 0.80
CA THR A 69 -15.79 17.23 1.96
C THR A 69 -16.17 16.08 2.90
N VAL A 70 -16.69 14.97 2.35
CA VAL A 70 -17.06 13.80 3.15
C VAL A 70 -15.82 13.15 3.77
N ALA A 71 -14.75 13.01 3.00
CA ALA A 71 -13.51 12.41 3.48
C ALA A 71 -12.84 13.24 4.59
N ASP A 72 -12.82 14.57 4.48
CA ASP A 72 -12.27 15.43 5.52
C ASP A 72 -13.05 15.36 6.83
N ARG A 73 -14.36 15.30 6.74
CA ARG A 73 -15.24 15.14 7.89
C ARG A 73 -14.96 13.83 8.67
N GLU A 74 -14.67 12.73 7.96
CA GLU A 74 -14.43 11.41 8.56
C GLU A 74 -12.98 11.16 8.98
N THR A 75 -12.04 11.96 8.48
CA THR A 75 -10.61 11.65 8.66
C THR A 75 -9.79 12.79 9.27
N ALA A 76 -10.28 14.02 9.24
CA ALA A 76 -9.53 15.22 9.65
C ALA A 76 -8.16 15.38 8.94
N LEU A 77 -8.00 14.81 7.73
CA LEU A 77 -6.74 14.84 7.00
C LEU A 77 -6.48 16.17 6.29
N GLY A 78 -7.48 17.02 6.17
CA GLY A 78 -7.42 18.34 5.55
C GLY A 78 -7.64 18.30 4.03
N GLU A 79 -8.34 19.30 3.52
CA GLU A 79 -8.74 19.39 2.12
C GLU A 79 -7.55 19.36 1.14
N THR A 80 -6.43 20.02 1.47
CA THR A 80 -5.24 20.06 0.62
C THR A 80 -4.70 18.65 0.38
N ARG A 81 -4.55 17.83 1.44
CA ARG A 81 -4.10 16.46 1.32
C ARG A 81 -5.10 15.61 0.56
N LEU A 82 -6.39 15.71 0.87
CA LEU A 82 -7.43 14.89 0.23
C LEU A 82 -7.60 15.21 -1.25
N ASN A 83 -7.45 16.48 -1.65
CA ASN A 83 -7.39 16.87 -3.06
C ASN A 83 -6.20 16.23 -3.79
N GLY A 84 -5.02 16.25 -3.17
CA GLY A 84 -3.84 15.56 -3.70
C GLY A 84 -4.03 14.04 -3.78
N GLU A 85 -4.66 13.45 -2.77
CA GLU A 85 -4.95 12.02 -2.74
C GLU A 85 -5.96 11.61 -3.82
N LEU A 86 -7.01 12.40 -4.06
CA LEU A 86 -7.95 12.14 -5.14
C LEU A 86 -7.29 12.26 -6.52
N THR A 87 -6.46 13.29 -6.73
CA THR A 87 -5.66 13.40 -7.96
C THR A 87 -4.80 12.16 -8.19
N ARG A 88 -4.12 11.68 -7.15
CA ARG A 88 -3.34 10.44 -7.21
C ARG A 88 -4.22 9.22 -7.51
N THR A 89 -5.40 9.15 -6.94
CA THR A 89 -6.37 8.06 -7.16
C THR A 89 -6.81 8.01 -8.62
N CYS A 90 -7.24 9.13 -9.19
CA CYS A 90 -7.62 9.21 -10.61
C CYS A 90 -6.42 8.88 -11.52
N PHE A 91 -5.24 9.43 -11.22
CA PHE A 91 -4.02 9.16 -11.97
C PHE A 91 -3.66 7.68 -12.00
N GLN A 92 -3.82 6.94 -10.90
CA GLN A 92 -3.49 5.52 -10.89
C GLN A 92 -4.47 4.69 -11.74
N PHE A 93 -5.76 5.03 -11.83
CA PHE A 93 -6.69 4.42 -12.78
C PHE A 93 -6.25 4.66 -14.22
N GLU A 94 -5.85 5.89 -14.56
CA GLU A 94 -5.32 6.24 -15.89
C GLU A 94 -4.04 5.46 -16.22
N GLN A 95 -3.13 5.30 -15.25
CA GLN A 95 -1.89 4.55 -15.44
C GLN A 95 -2.16 3.05 -15.66
N PHE A 96 -3.13 2.45 -14.96
CA PHE A 96 -3.53 1.08 -15.23
C PHE A 96 -4.21 0.95 -16.60
N ALA A 97 -5.02 1.92 -17.01
CA ALA A 97 -5.59 1.93 -18.36
C ALA A 97 -4.50 1.97 -19.44
N ALA A 98 -3.50 2.84 -19.29
CA ALA A 98 -2.35 2.90 -20.20
C ALA A 98 -1.53 1.59 -20.20
N ALA A 99 -1.35 0.96 -19.04
CA ALA A 99 -0.65 -0.32 -18.93
C ALA A 99 -1.41 -1.47 -19.63
N LEU A 100 -2.74 -1.43 -19.60
CA LEU A 100 -3.56 -2.39 -20.37
C LEU A 100 -3.35 -2.23 -21.87
N GLU A 101 -3.30 -1.02 -22.37
CA GLU A 101 -3.07 -0.73 -23.80
C GLU A 101 -1.66 -1.12 -24.22
N GLU A 102 -0.64 -0.86 -23.39
CA GLU A 102 0.75 -1.23 -23.65
C GLU A 102 0.93 -2.76 -23.67
N GLY A 103 0.32 -3.50 -22.77
CA GLY A 103 0.17 -4.95 -22.81
C GLY A 103 1.35 -5.80 -22.30
N SER A 104 2.50 -5.24 -21.93
CA SER A 104 3.66 -6.01 -21.43
C SER A 104 3.38 -6.78 -20.14
N TYR A 105 2.41 -6.32 -19.34
CA TYR A 105 1.99 -6.99 -18.11
C TYR A 105 1.50 -8.42 -18.31
N LEU A 106 1.10 -8.79 -19.55
CA LEU A 106 0.67 -10.15 -19.93
C LEU A 106 1.83 -11.15 -19.94
N GLU A 107 3.06 -10.69 -20.03
CA GLU A 107 4.27 -11.52 -20.14
C GLU A 107 4.15 -12.58 -21.27
N ALA A 108 3.55 -12.21 -22.39
CA ALA A 108 3.28 -13.10 -23.50
C ALA A 108 4.58 -13.73 -24.04
N THR A 109 4.61 -15.05 -24.10
CA THR A 109 5.78 -15.81 -24.51
C THR A 109 5.37 -16.93 -25.47
N ILE A 110 6.08 -17.07 -26.59
CA ILE A 110 5.85 -18.06 -27.63
C ILE A 110 7.16 -18.79 -27.90
N ASP A 111 7.14 -20.10 -27.75
CA ASP A 111 8.20 -21.00 -28.16
C ASP A 111 7.65 -21.98 -29.20
N HIS A 112 7.95 -21.75 -30.46
CA HIS A 112 7.49 -22.63 -31.55
C HIS A 112 8.09 -24.03 -31.42
N ALA A 113 7.42 -25.02 -32.01
CA ALA A 113 7.95 -26.38 -32.10
C ALA A 113 9.35 -26.39 -32.73
N ALA A 114 10.27 -27.12 -32.12
CA ALA A 114 11.66 -27.20 -32.57
C ALA A 114 12.34 -28.47 -32.07
N ASP A 115 13.36 -28.91 -32.78
CA ASP A 115 14.29 -29.92 -32.26
C ASP A 115 15.24 -29.28 -31.22
N THR A 116 15.43 -29.99 -30.11
CA THR A 116 16.35 -29.56 -29.05
C THR A 116 17.31 -30.70 -28.65
N PRO A 117 18.38 -30.43 -27.96
CA PRO A 117 19.28 -31.48 -27.45
C PRO A 117 18.58 -32.50 -26.53
N MET A 118 17.41 -32.17 -26.00
CA MET A 118 16.59 -33.06 -25.17
C MET A 118 15.49 -33.80 -25.96
N GLY A 119 15.44 -33.62 -27.28
CA GLY A 119 14.39 -34.11 -28.15
C GLY A 119 13.43 -33.04 -28.66
N PRO A 120 12.38 -33.41 -29.39
CA PRO A 120 11.41 -32.46 -29.94
C PRO A 120 10.68 -31.66 -28.84
N ARG A 121 10.69 -30.36 -28.98
CA ARG A 121 9.88 -29.44 -28.16
C ARG A 121 8.56 -29.15 -28.88
N PRO A 122 7.39 -29.28 -28.23
CA PRO A 122 6.12 -28.87 -28.81
C PRO A 122 6.02 -27.35 -28.94
N ASP A 123 5.01 -26.84 -29.68
CA ASP A 123 4.63 -25.42 -29.65
C ASP A 123 4.06 -25.08 -28.24
N LEU A 124 4.67 -24.11 -27.60
CA LEU A 124 4.30 -23.65 -26.23
C LEU A 124 4.03 -22.15 -26.27
N ARG A 125 2.86 -21.73 -25.81
CA ARG A 125 2.48 -20.32 -25.72
C ARG A 125 1.95 -20.02 -24.33
N ARG A 126 2.46 -18.99 -23.68
CA ARG A 126 2.13 -18.66 -22.30
C ARG A 126 1.82 -17.17 -22.15
N MET A 127 0.81 -16.85 -21.35
CA MET A 127 0.58 -15.50 -20.85
C MET A 127 -0.09 -15.51 -19.48
N LEU A 128 -0.16 -14.35 -18.85
CA LEU A 128 -0.91 -14.14 -17.62
C LEU A 128 -2.40 -13.92 -17.92
N VAL A 129 -3.26 -14.56 -17.12
CA VAL A 129 -4.73 -14.45 -17.21
C VAL A 129 -5.33 -14.13 -15.83
N PRO A 130 -6.55 -13.53 -15.75
CA PRO A 130 -7.22 -13.23 -14.50
C PRO A 130 -7.37 -14.42 -13.56
N LEU A 131 -7.20 -14.20 -12.26
CA LEU A 131 -7.46 -15.22 -11.22
C LEU A 131 -8.95 -15.47 -11.00
N GLY A 132 -9.78 -14.43 -11.10
CA GLY A 132 -11.21 -14.43 -10.74
C GLY A 132 -11.51 -13.41 -9.63
N PRO A 133 -12.64 -13.53 -8.90
CA PRO A 133 -13.06 -12.54 -7.90
C PRO A 133 -12.03 -12.32 -6.80
N VAL A 134 -11.79 -11.04 -6.47
CA VAL A 134 -10.81 -10.58 -5.47
C VAL A 134 -11.51 -9.89 -4.31
N ALA A 135 -11.10 -10.22 -3.09
CA ALA A 135 -11.45 -9.45 -1.90
C ALA A 135 -10.43 -8.34 -1.67
N VAL A 136 -10.88 -7.10 -1.45
CA VAL A 136 -10.02 -5.96 -1.16
C VAL A 136 -10.39 -5.37 0.20
N PHE A 137 -9.38 -5.05 1.01
CA PHE A 137 -9.56 -4.45 2.32
C PHE A 137 -8.95 -3.05 2.32
N GLY A 138 -9.81 -2.04 2.43
CA GLY A 138 -9.38 -0.64 2.46
C GLY A 138 -8.56 -0.29 3.70
N ALA A 139 -7.54 0.55 3.52
CA ALA A 139 -6.73 1.11 4.59
C ALA A 139 -7.45 2.26 5.31
N SER A 140 -7.08 2.54 6.56
CA SER A 140 -7.65 3.63 7.35
C SER A 140 -7.16 5.02 6.92
N ASN A 141 -5.86 5.12 6.62
CA ASN A 141 -5.10 6.36 6.50
C ASN A 141 -5.05 6.96 5.09
N PHE A 142 -5.61 6.26 4.12
CA PHE A 142 -5.77 6.70 2.74
C PHE A 142 -7.18 6.35 2.25
N PRO A 143 -8.19 7.19 2.58
CA PRO A 143 -9.60 6.90 2.31
C PRO A 143 -9.93 6.79 0.82
N LEU A 144 -9.06 7.27 -0.05
CA LEU A 144 -9.22 7.24 -1.50
C LEU A 144 -8.19 6.29 -2.15
N ALA A 145 -6.89 6.60 -2.03
CA ALA A 145 -5.84 5.94 -2.80
C ALA A 145 -5.57 4.47 -2.41
N PHE A 146 -5.94 4.05 -1.19
CA PHE A 146 -5.79 2.68 -0.68
C PHE A 146 -7.08 2.14 -0.04
N SER A 147 -8.24 2.65 -0.47
CA SER A 147 -9.56 2.19 -0.02
C SER A 147 -10.41 1.72 -1.19
N VAL A 148 -11.72 2.04 -1.20
CA VAL A 148 -12.66 1.60 -2.26
C VAL A 148 -12.17 1.96 -3.66
N PRO A 149 -11.79 3.23 -3.97
CA PRO A 149 -11.22 3.60 -5.27
C PRO A 149 -9.69 3.40 -5.31
N GLY A 150 -9.14 2.60 -4.43
CA GLY A 150 -7.70 2.48 -4.26
C GLY A 150 -6.99 1.57 -5.25
N GLY A 151 -5.66 1.50 -5.11
CA GLY A 151 -4.78 0.76 -6.01
C GLY A 151 -5.08 -0.73 -6.10
N ASP A 152 -5.53 -1.36 -5.01
CA ASP A 152 -5.89 -2.79 -5.03
C ASP A 152 -7.14 -3.03 -5.88
N THR A 153 -8.17 -2.18 -5.73
CA THR A 153 -9.37 -2.24 -6.58
C THR A 153 -9.02 -1.96 -8.04
N ALA A 154 -8.27 -0.89 -8.31
CA ALA A 154 -7.88 -0.49 -9.66
C ALA A 154 -7.05 -1.58 -10.36
N SER A 155 -6.05 -2.13 -9.68
CA SER A 155 -5.17 -3.18 -10.24
C SER A 155 -5.91 -4.52 -10.44
N ALA A 156 -6.86 -4.87 -9.57
CA ALA A 156 -7.67 -6.08 -9.74
C ALA A 156 -8.64 -5.94 -10.93
N LEU A 157 -9.33 -4.79 -11.06
CA LEU A 157 -10.18 -4.51 -12.23
C LEU A 157 -9.37 -4.49 -13.52
N ALA A 158 -8.20 -3.86 -13.53
CA ALA A 158 -7.27 -3.88 -14.65
C ALA A 158 -6.85 -5.31 -15.04
N ALA A 159 -6.55 -6.15 -14.06
CA ALA A 159 -6.26 -7.57 -14.29
C ALA A 159 -7.44 -8.36 -14.86
N GLY A 160 -8.65 -7.80 -14.89
CA GLY A 160 -9.87 -8.50 -15.34
C GLY A 160 -10.56 -9.28 -14.21
N CYS A 161 -10.35 -8.90 -12.95
CA CYS A 161 -10.91 -9.54 -11.79
C CYS A 161 -12.01 -8.65 -11.16
N PRO A 162 -13.24 -9.14 -11.00
CA PRO A 162 -14.25 -8.47 -10.19
C PRO A 162 -13.81 -8.34 -8.73
N VAL A 163 -14.27 -7.29 -8.06
CA VAL A 163 -13.81 -6.94 -6.71
C VAL A 163 -14.97 -6.83 -5.74
N VAL A 164 -14.82 -7.41 -4.56
CA VAL A 164 -15.67 -7.11 -3.40
C VAL A 164 -14.81 -6.42 -2.35
N VAL A 165 -15.10 -5.14 -2.06
CA VAL A 165 -14.32 -4.33 -1.13
C VAL A 165 -14.94 -4.37 0.26
N LYS A 166 -14.14 -4.63 1.26
CA LYS A 166 -14.52 -4.38 2.66
C LYS A 166 -14.16 -2.94 3.02
N ALA A 167 -15.17 -2.08 3.19
CA ALA A 167 -15.02 -0.68 3.58
C ALA A 167 -14.35 -0.54 4.95
N HIS A 168 -13.42 0.42 5.09
CA HIS A 168 -12.79 0.66 6.38
C HIS A 168 -13.74 1.44 7.31
N SER A 169 -13.73 1.08 8.61
CA SER A 169 -14.62 1.68 9.61
C SER A 169 -14.29 3.13 9.98
N SER A 170 -13.12 3.63 9.59
CA SER A 170 -12.72 5.03 9.84
C SER A 170 -13.39 6.02 8.87
N HIS A 171 -13.86 5.55 7.70
CA HIS A 171 -14.41 6.43 6.66
C HIS A 171 -15.50 5.71 5.83
N PRO A 172 -16.58 5.21 6.49
CA PRO A 172 -17.61 4.44 5.81
C PRO A 172 -18.43 5.28 4.82
N ALA A 173 -18.71 6.56 5.11
CA ALA A 173 -19.47 7.43 4.22
C ALA A 173 -18.66 7.76 2.95
N THR A 174 -17.36 8.04 3.08
CA THR A 174 -16.44 8.21 1.93
C THR A 174 -16.42 6.93 1.08
N SER A 175 -16.30 5.76 1.73
CA SER A 175 -16.30 4.47 1.05
C SER A 175 -17.59 4.25 0.26
N LYS A 176 -18.76 4.54 0.87
CA LYS A 176 -20.06 4.43 0.21
C LYS A 176 -20.18 5.38 -0.97
N LEU A 177 -19.84 6.64 -0.79
CA LEU A 177 -19.91 7.66 -1.84
C LEU A 177 -19.06 7.26 -3.05
N CYS A 178 -17.78 6.89 -2.84
CA CYS A 178 -16.91 6.44 -3.91
C CYS A 178 -17.44 5.16 -4.59
N TYR A 179 -17.96 4.20 -3.83
CA TYR A 179 -18.57 2.99 -4.37
C TYR A 179 -19.74 3.31 -5.30
N ASP A 180 -20.67 4.17 -4.86
CA ASP A 180 -21.85 4.53 -5.64
C ASP A 180 -21.47 5.25 -6.96
N ILE A 181 -20.46 6.12 -6.92
CA ILE A 181 -19.89 6.80 -8.11
C ILE A 181 -19.27 5.76 -9.06
N MET A 182 -18.43 4.88 -8.53
CA MET A 182 -17.71 3.87 -9.35
C MET A 182 -18.66 2.89 -10.01
N VAL A 183 -19.66 2.36 -9.27
CA VAL A 183 -20.65 1.41 -9.83
C VAL A 183 -21.45 2.04 -10.94
N ARG A 184 -21.89 3.29 -10.76
CA ARG A 184 -22.58 4.06 -11.81
C ARG A 184 -21.70 4.20 -13.05
N ALA A 185 -20.47 4.67 -12.90
CA ALA A 185 -19.52 4.85 -14.02
C ALA A 185 -19.20 3.53 -14.74
N LEU A 186 -18.95 2.46 -14.00
CA LEU A 186 -18.67 1.14 -14.56
C LEU A 186 -19.86 0.61 -15.37
N ARG A 187 -21.10 0.75 -14.84
CA ARG A 187 -22.32 0.33 -15.55
C ARG A 187 -22.53 1.14 -16.83
N GLU A 188 -22.39 2.46 -16.78
CA GLU A 188 -22.54 3.35 -17.94
C GLU A 188 -21.46 3.06 -19.00
N ALA A 189 -20.29 2.60 -18.61
CA ALA A 189 -19.21 2.19 -19.51
C ALA A 189 -19.33 0.73 -20.01
N GLY A 190 -20.39 -0.01 -19.63
CA GLY A 190 -20.67 -1.35 -20.13
C GLY A 190 -20.04 -2.49 -19.34
N ALA A 191 -19.58 -2.25 -18.11
CA ALA A 191 -19.12 -3.33 -17.25
C ALA A 191 -20.26 -4.28 -16.84
N PRO A 192 -19.99 -5.60 -16.65
CA PRO A 192 -20.99 -6.53 -16.17
C PRO A 192 -21.48 -6.20 -14.75
N ASP A 193 -22.74 -6.51 -14.45
CA ASP A 193 -23.25 -6.43 -13.09
C ASP A 193 -22.43 -7.34 -12.16
N GLY A 194 -22.14 -6.86 -10.94
CA GLY A 194 -21.33 -7.59 -9.97
C GLY A 194 -19.81 -7.41 -10.12
N VAL A 195 -19.34 -6.54 -11.05
CA VAL A 195 -17.91 -6.23 -11.21
C VAL A 195 -17.30 -5.57 -9.98
N LEU A 196 -18.11 -4.82 -9.21
CA LEU A 196 -17.71 -4.18 -7.95
C LEU A 196 -18.81 -4.37 -6.90
N GLY A 197 -18.42 -4.85 -5.71
CA GLY A 197 -19.29 -4.98 -4.53
C GLY A 197 -18.64 -4.35 -3.31
N ILE A 198 -19.44 -4.02 -2.29
CA ILE A 198 -18.96 -3.46 -1.02
C ILE A 198 -19.60 -4.18 0.16
N VAL A 199 -18.80 -4.45 1.21
CA VAL A 199 -19.27 -5.02 2.48
C VAL A 199 -18.79 -4.19 3.66
N TYR A 200 -19.53 -4.20 4.76
CA TYR A 200 -19.26 -3.47 5.99
C TYR A 200 -19.17 -4.41 7.18
N GLY A 201 -18.21 -4.13 8.08
CA GLY A 201 -18.05 -4.87 9.33
C GLY A 201 -16.92 -5.92 9.27
N GLN A 202 -16.37 -6.23 10.45
CA GLN A 202 -15.23 -7.17 10.56
C GLN A 202 -15.64 -8.62 10.25
N GLN A 203 -16.82 -9.03 10.69
CA GLN A 203 -17.34 -10.38 10.42
C GLN A 203 -17.58 -10.61 8.93
N ALA A 204 -18.17 -9.62 8.23
CA ALA A 204 -18.33 -9.65 6.78
C ALA A 204 -16.96 -9.77 6.04
N GLY A 205 -15.94 -9.06 6.53
CA GLY A 205 -14.57 -9.20 5.99
C GLY A 205 -14.02 -10.61 6.15
N ALA A 206 -14.19 -11.23 7.31
CA ALA A 206 -13.75 -12.61 7.54
C ALA A 206 -14.57 -13.62 6.69
N ALA A 207 -15.89 -13.42 6.57
CA ALA A 207 -16.76 -14.23 5.71
C ALA A 207 -16.34 -14.12 4.24
N LEU A 208 -16.01 -12.91 3.78
CA LEU A 208 -15.51 -12.65 2.43
C LEU A 208 -14.24 -13.45 2.12
N VAL A 209 -13.22 -13.44 3.02
CA VAL A 209 -11.99 -14.22 2.83
C VAL A 209 -12.27 -15.73 2.80
N ARG A 210 -13.21 -16.21 3.61
CA ARG A 210 -13.60 -17.64 3.63
C ARG A 210 -14.40 -18.08 2.42
N HIS A 211 -15.00 -17.14 1.68
CA HIS A 211 -15.96 -17.47 0.64
C HIS A 211 -15.28 -18.24 -0.52
N PRO A 212 -15.82 -19.39 -0.98
CA PRO A 212 -15.11 -20.29 -1.92
C PRO A 212 -14.86 -19.68 -3.30
N VAL A 213 -15.66 -18.70 -3.75
CA VAL A 213 -15.45 -18.05 -5.06
C VAL A 213 -14.33 -17.01 -5.05
N ILE A 214 -13.92 -16.48 -3.91
CA ILE A 214 -12.81 -15.53 -3.82
C ILE A 214 -11.49 -16.25 -4.13
N ARG A 215 -10.69 -15.66 -5.01
CA ARG A 215 -9.47 -16.23 -5.58
C ARG A 215 -8.18 -15.56 -5.09
N ALA A 216 -8.27 -14.36 -4.58
CA ALA A 216 -7.14 -13.65 -3.97
C ALA A 216 -7.64 -12.57 -3.00
N VAL A 217 -6.76 -12.11 -2.12
CA VAL A 217 -7.02 -11.01 -1.19
C VAL A 217 -5.96 -9.95 -1.36
N GLY A 218 -6.36 -8.68 -1.50
CA GLY A 218 -5.53 -7.50 -1.32
C GLY A 218 -5.86 -6.84 0.02
N PHE A 219 -4.86 -6.57 0.82
CA PHE A 219 -5.00 -6.00 2.16
C PHE A 219 -3.94 -4.93 2.43
N THR A 220 -4.35 -3.81 3.00
CA THR A 220 -3.44 -2.81 3.57
C THR A 220 -3.92 -2.47 4.98
N GLY A 221 -3.06 -2.64 5.99
CA GLY A 221 -3.42 -2.36 7.36
C GLY A 221 -2.43 -2.89 8.40
N SER A 222 -2.86 -3.03 9.65
CA SER A 222 -2.00 -3.46 10.75
C SER A 222 -1.50 -4.91 10.60
N LEU A 223 -0.29 -5.19 11.10
CA LEU A 223 0.29 -6.53 11.16
C LEU A 223 -0.67 -7.56 11.79
N ARG A 224 -1.32 -7.21 12.90
CA ARG A 224 -2.27 -8.09 13.59
C ARG A 224 -3.49 -8.43 12.72
N GLY A 225 -4.08 -7.42 12.07
CA GLY A 225 -5.23 -7.63 11.18
C GLY A 225 -4.86 -8.42 9.94
N GLY A 226 -3.73 -8.08 9.32
CA GLY A 226 -3.23 -8.79 8.15
C GLY A 226 -2.85 -10.23 8.45
N ARG A 227 -2.18 -10.50 9.58
CA ARG A 227 -1.84 -11.87 10.00
C ARG A 227 -3.08 -12.74 10.21
N PHE A 228 -4.10 -12.20 10.90
CA PHE A 228 -5.36 -12.91 11.08
C PHE A 228 -6.02 -13.29 9.74
N LEU A 229 -6.11 -12.38 8.79
CA LEU A 229 -6.73 -12.64 7.48
C LEU A 229 -5.84 -13.55 6.60
N PHE A 230 -4.52 -13.41 6.70
CA PHE A 230 -3.55 -14.30 6.02
C PHE A 230 -3.72 -15.76 6.49
N ASP A 231 -3.77 -15.97 7.81
CA ASP A 231 -3.98 -17.31 8.37
C ASP A 231 -5.34 -17.88 7.94
N LEU A 232 -6.36 -17.02 7.86
CA LEU A 232 -7.68 -17.40 7.40
C LEU A 232 -7.68 -17.81 5.92
N ALA A 233 -7.02 -17.05 5.04
CA ALA A 233 -6.88 -17.36 3.62
C ALA A 233 -6.09 -18.66 3.39
N SER A 234 -5.04 -18.88 4.18
CA SER A 234 -4.17 -20.05 4.10
C SER A 234 -4.80 -21.34 4.67
N SER A 235 -5.72 -21.20 5.64
CA SER A 235 -6.38 -22.34 6.30
C SER A 235 -7.65 -22.81 5.59
N ARG A 236 -8.05 -22.21 4.46
CA ARG A 236 -9.18 -22.65 3.64
C ARG A 236 -8.93 -24.06 3.09
N PRO A 237 -10.00 -24.87 2.83
CA PRO A 237 -9.87 -26.11 2.06
C PRO A 237 -9.14 -25.92 0.72
N ASP A 238 -9.44 -24.78 0.02
CA ASP A 238 -8.72 -24.34 -1.17
C ASP A 238 -7.99 -23.03 -0.81
N PRO A 239 -6.70 -23.05 -0.36
CA PRO A 239 -5.96 -21.86 0.00
C PRO A 239 -5.84 -20.88 -1.15
N ILE A 240 -5.87 -19.58 -0.83
CA ILE A 240 -5.74 -18.50 -1.81
C ILE A 240 -4.59 -17.56 -1.49
N PRO A 241 -4.00 -16.92 -2.50
CA PRO A 241 -3.01 -15.87 -2.29
C PRO A 241 -3.57 -14.72 -1.43
N PHE A 242 -2.76 -14.28 -0.48
CA PHE A 242 -3.03 -13.10 0.34
C PHE A 242 -1.88 -12.11 0.15
N TYR A 243 -2.18 -10.94 -0.39
CA TYR A 243 -1.23 -9.88 -0.65
C TYR A 243 -1.45 -8.77 0.38
N GLY A 244 -0.71 -8.85 1.49
CA GLY A 244 -0.84 -7.92 2.61
C GLY A 244 0.32 -6.93 2.63
N GLU A 245 0.01 -5.64 2.66
CA GLU A 245 0.90 -4.56 3.06
C GLU A 245 0.61 -4.24 4.52
N LEU A 246 1.62 -4.44 5.38
CA LEU A 246 1.46 -4.47 6.82
C LEU A 246 2.18 -3.28 7.49
N GLY A 247 2.29 -3.32 8.82
CA GLY A 247 3.04 -2.33 9.59
C GLY A 247 4.55 -2.36 9.29
N SER A 248 5.21 -1.21 9.40
CA SER A 248 6.63 -1.03 9.09
C SER A 248 7.25 0.05 9.94
N ILE A 249 8.51 -0.14 10.38
CA ILE A 249 9.23 0.83 11.20
C ILE A 249 10.06 1.82 10.38
N ASN A 250 10.54 1.43 9.19
CA ASN A 250 11.21 2.28 8.20
C ASN A 250 12.44 3.02 8.74
N PRO A 251 13.58 2.37 8.93
CA PRO A 251 14.77 3.03 9.43
C PRO A 251 15.27 4.11 8.47
N LEU A 252 15.70 5.25 9.04
CA LEU A 252 16.35 6.34 8.35
C LEU A 252 17.73 6.55 8.97
N VAL A 253 18.78 6.46 8.18
CA VAL A 253 20.17 6.65 8.62
C VAL A 253 20.69 7.96 8.07
N VAL A 254 21.26 8.79 8.94
CA VAL A 254 22.01 10.01 8.60
C VAL A 254 23.48 9.72 8.81
N THR A 255 24.31 9.93 7.80
CA THR A 255 25.75 9.73 7.89
C THR A 255 26.44 10.88 8.61
N PRO A 256 27.68 10.69 9.11
CA PRO A 256 28.43 11.76 9.77
C PRO A 256 28.67 12.99 8.88
N ALA A 257 29.00 12.78 7.60
CA ALA A 257 29.26 13.88 6.67
C ALA A 257 27.98 14.68 6.38
N ALA A 258 26.84 13.99 6.12
CA ALA A 258 25.56 14.65 5.90
C ALA A 258 25.09 15.43 7.15
N ALA A 259 25.23 14.84 8.34
CA ALA A 259 24.92 15.54 9.60
C ALA A 259 25.74 16.83 9.75
N ALA A 260 27.02 16.79 9.42
CA ALA A 260 27.91 17.96 9.50
C ALA A 260 27.57 19.05 8.45
N ALA A 261 27.18 18.63 7.24
CA ALA A 261 26.91 19.55 6.14
C ALA A 261 25.53 20.20 6.20
N ARG A 262 24.47 19.46 6.61
CA ARG A 262 23.06 19.85 6.38
C ARG A 262 22.16 19.64 7.61
N ALA A 263 22.65 19.83 8.83
CA ALA A 263 21.94 19.49 10.06
C ALA A 263 20.50 20.07 10.14
N GLN A 264 20.33 21.35 9.80
CA GLN A 264 19.03 22.01 9.87
C GLN A 264 18.03 21.48 8.82
N GLU A 265 18.49 21.33 7.57
CA GLU A 265 17.69 20.79 6.46
C GLU A 265 17.21 19.36 6.77
N ILE A 266 18.13 18.53 7.28
CA ILE A 266 17.84 17.14 7.67
C ILE A 266 16.81 17.10 8.79
N ALA A 267 16.95 17.95 9.81
CA ALA A 267 16.01 18.00 10.92
C ALA A 267 14.60 18.41 10.48
N GLU A 268 14.48 19.45 9.64
CA GLU A 268 13.20 19.91 9.09
C GLU A 268 12.52 18.82 8.26
N GLY A 269 13.29 18.15 7.42
CA GLY A 269 12.77 17.07 6.59
C GLY A 269 12.32 15.84 7.37
N ILE A 270 13.07 15.42 8.41
CA ILE A 270 12.70 14.33 9.32
C ILE A 270 11.38 14.67 10.03
N VAL A 271 11.29 15.88 10.61
CA VAL A 271 10.07 16.31 11.34
C VAL A 271 8.89 16.41 10.38
N GLY A 272 9.08 16.99 9.19
CA GLY A 272 8.05 17.04 8.16
C GLY A 272 7.56 15.65 7.75
N SER A 273 8.48 14.69 7.62
CA SER A 273 8.18 13.33 7.21
C SER A 273 7.41 12.54 8.28
N PHE A 274 7.89 12.48 9.51
CA PHE A 274 7.24 11.65 10.54
C PHE A 274 5.95 12.26 11.10
N THR A 275 5.71 13.56 10.90
CA THR A 275 4.46 14.22 11.33
C THR A 275 3.40 14.31 10.22
N LEU A 276 3.76 14.03 8.97
CA LEU A 276 2.82 14.08 7.84
C LEU A 276 1.61 13.18 8.10
N GLY A 277 0.40 13.72 7.89
CA GLY A 277 -0.84 13.00 8.14
C GLY A 277 -0.98 12.46 9.56
N ALA A 278 -0.56 13.26 10.55
CA ALA A 278 -0.54 12.89 11.96
C ALA A 278 0.35 11.65 12.24
N GLY A 279 1.41 11.44 11.46
CA GLY A 279 2.30 10.29 11.58
C GLY A 279 1.67 8.93 11.19
N GLN A 280 0.50 8.95 10.55
CA GLN A 280 -0.26 7.77 10.18
C GLN A 280 0.08 7.31 8.75
N PHE A 281 1.37 7.11 8.46
CA PHE A 281 1.87 6.58 7.19
C PHE A 281 2.59 5.26 7.40
N CYS A 282 2.31 4.27 6.55
CA CYS A 282 3.02 2.99 6.53
C CYS A 282 4.53 3.14 6.27
N THR A 283 4.93 4.24 5.62
CA THR A 283 6.33 4.59 5.32
C THR A 283 6.89 5.68 6.24
N LYS A 284 6.24 5.98 7.36
CA LYS A 284 6.77 6.94 8.35
C LYS A 284 8.12 6.44 8.89
N PRO A 285 9.19 7.28 8.94
CA PRO A 285 10.44 6.91 9.60
C PRO A 285 10.19 6.80 11.11
N GLY A 286 10.13 5.57 11.63
CA GLY A 286 9.91 5.29 13.05
C GLY A 286 11.20 5.24 13.85
N LEU A 287 12.34 4.97 13.19
CA LEU A 287 13.69 5.02 13.76
C LEU A 287 14.57 5.94 12.91
N VAL A 288 15.26 6.88 13.57
CA VAL A 288 16.21 7.79 12.93
C VAL A 288 17.57 7.62 13.58
N PHE A 289 18.50 7.06 12.82
CA PHE A 289 19.88 6.83 13.27
C PHE A 289 20.74 8.07 13.02
N LEU A 290 21.34 8.62 14.07
CA LEU A 290 22.21 9.80 14.04
C LEU A 290 23.60 9.46 14.59
N PRO A 291 24.70 10.00 14.04
CA PRO A 291 26.04 9.80 14.61
C PRO A 291 26.13 10.40 16.03
N ASP A 292 26.79 9.70 16.97
CA ASP A 292 27.05 10.19 18.33
C ASP A 292 28.27 11.11 18.35
N ASP A 293 28.20 12.20 17.60
CA ASP A 293 29.19 13.25 17.52
C ASP A 293 28.55 14.64 17.65
N ALA A 294 29.33 15.70 17.50
CA ALA A 294 28.81 17.07 17.60
C ALA A 294 27.76 17.40 16.51
N ALA A 295 27.94 16.88 15.29
CA ALA A 295 27.04 17.13 14.17
C ALA A 295 25.71 16.37 14.35
N GLY A 296 25.75 15.10 14.70
CA GLY A 296 24.55 14.34 14.99
C GLY A 296 23.74 14.89 16.18
N LYS A 297 24.44 15.36 17.22
CA LYS A 297 23.81 16.07 18.34
C LYS A 297 23.10 17.35 17.88
N GLN A 298 23.71 18.11 16.98
CA GLN A 298 23.09 19.30 16.39
C GLN A 298 21.81 18.96 15.62
N VAL A 299 21.82 17.89 14.83
CA VAL A 299 20.59 17.38 14.16
C VAL A 299 19.53 17.02 15.19
N GLY A 300 19.89 16.25 16.22
CA GLY A 300 18.96 15.83 17.28
C GLY A 300 18.35 17.00 18.05
N GLU A 301 19.14 18.03 18.37
CA GLU A 301 18.66 19.27 19.00
C GLU A 301 17.68 20.04 18.10
N ALA A 302 17.99 20.15 16.80
CA ALA A 302 17.13 20.82 15.83
C ALA A 302 15.79 20.07 15.68
N ILE A 303 15.80 18.72 15.63
CA ILE A 303 14.58 17.90 15.63
C ILE A 303 13.77 18.15 16.89
N ALA A 304 14.41 18.12 18.07
CA ALA A 304 13.74 18.32 19.37
C ALA A 304 13.09 19.71 19.46
N ALA A 305 13.78 20.75 19.03
CA ALA A 305 13.25 22.10 18.99
C ALA A 305 12.03 22.22 18.05
N ALA A 306 12.13 21.65 16.84
CA ALA A 306 11.04 21.65 15.87
C ALA A 306 9.82 20.83 16.35
N VAL A 307 10.01 19.77 17.11
CA VAL A 307 8.92 18.98 17.73
C VAL A 307 8.23 19.78 18.82
N ALA A 308 8.98 20.49 19.67
CA ALA A 308 8.42 21.29 20.77
C ALA A 308 7.48 22.41 20.28
N GLU A 309 7.66 22.89 19.04
CA GLU A 309 6.81 23.91 18.42
C GLU A 309 5.55 23.35 17.75
N ARG A 310 5.42 22.01 17.63
CA ARG A 310 4.28 21.41 16.93
C ARG A 310 2.98 21.49 17.72
N GLN A 311 1.91 21.82 17.01
CA GLN A 311 0.56 21.72 17.54
C GLN A 311 0.11 20.25 17.60
N PRO A 312 -0.86 19.91 18.48
CA PRO A 312 -1.41 18.57 18.51
C PRO A 312 -2.10 18.23 17.19
N VAL A 313 -2.16 16.95 16.88
CA VAL A 313 -2.77 16.43 15.64
C VAL A 313 -3.89 15.45 15.98
N VAL A 314 -4.84 15.29 15.04
CA VAL A 314 -6.00 14.41 15.22
C VAL A 314 -5.73 13.07 14.55
N LEU A 315 -5.90 11.96 15.29
CA LEU A 315 -5.82 10.60 14.75
C LEU A 315 -7.17 10.17 14.16
N LEU A 316 -7.16 9.17 13.28
CA LEU A 316 -8.30 8.78 12.46
C LEU A 316 -9.47 8.17 13.25
N ASN A 317 -9.21 7.48 14.36
CA ASN A 317 -10.26 6.84 15.15
C ASN A 317 -9.77 6.50 16.57
N ALA A 318 -10.72 6.21 17.46
CA ALA A 318 -10.46 5.88 18.86
C ALA A 318 -9.56 4.64 19.04
N ALA A 319 -9.63 3.66 18.16
CA ALA A 319 -8.80 2.46 18.26
C ALA A 319 -7.33 2.77 17.93
N ILE A 320 -7.09 3.58 16.91
CA ILE A 320 -5.73 4.06 16.57
C ILE A 320 -5.17 4.92 17.70
N GLN A 321 -5.97 5.83 18.28
CA GLN A 321 -5.53 6.65 19.41
C GLN A 321 -5.16 5.78 20.61
N ARG A 322 -6.00 4.84 21.00
CA ARG A 322 -5.73 3.92 22.09
C ARG A 322 -4.46 3.10 21.85
N ASP A 323 -4.32 2.51 20.64
CA ASP A 323 -3.18 1.68 20.31
C ASP A 323 -1.88 2.51 20.23
N TYR A 324 -1.95 3.78 19.73
CA TYR A 324 -0.86 4.74 19.76
C TYR A 324 -0.42 5.07 21.20
N LEU A 325 -1.37 5.42 22.07
CA LEU A 325 -1.06 5.78 23.48
C LEU A 325 -0.46 4.58 24.22
N ALA A 326 -1.01 3.38 24.06
CA ALA A 326 -0.49 2.18 24.69
C ALA A 326 0.94 1.85 24.20
N ARG A 327 1.20 1.99 22.89
CA ARG A 327 2.54 1.76 22.33
C ARG A 327 3.53 2.85 22.77
N TRP A 328 3.09 4.10 22.78
CA TRP A 328 3.89 5.20 23.29
C TRP A 328 4.32 4.95 24.74
N GLU A 329 3.39 4.63 25.65
CA GLU A 329 3.67 4.34 27.05
C GLU A 329 4.65 3.18 27.18
N GLN A 330 4.41 2.07 26.48
CA GLN A 330 5.30 0.91 26.51
C GLN A 330 6.73 1.24 26.06
N THR A 331 6.90 2.07 25.04
CA THR A 331 8.23 2.45 24.55
C THR A 331 8.88 3.51 25.45
N ALA A 332 8.11 4.47 25.94
CA ALA A 332 8.62 5.58 26.79
C ALA A 332 8.94 5.14 28.22
N ASP A 333 8.38 4.03 28.68
CA ASP A 333 8.65 3.44 30.01
C ASP A 333 9.81 2.41 29.97
N ASP A 334 10.33 2.10 28.78
CA ASP A 334 11.55 1.29 28.63
C ASP A 334 12.75 2.07 29.23
N PRO A 335 13.48 1.49 30.21
CA PRO A 335 14.61 2.17 30.85
C PRO A 335 15.76 2.54 29.90
N ALA A 336 15.83 1.90 28.72
CA ALA A 336 16.79 2.21 27.65
C ALA A 336 16.35 3.39 26.78
N VAL A 337 15.12 3.91 26.95
CA VAL A 337 14.54 4.95 26.11
C VAL A 337 14.24 6.19 26.95
N ARG A 338 14.63 7.37 26.47
CA ARG A 338 14.30 8.62 27.13
C ARG A 338 13.33 9.47 26.31
N ARG A 339 12.46 10.19 26.98
CA ARG A 339 11.61 11.22 26.37
C ARG A 339 12.49 12.42 26.03
N ARG A 340 12.54 12.81 24.74
CA ARG A 340 13.43 13.87 24.26
C ARG A 340 12.70 15.20 24.08
N ALA A 341 11.54 15.18 23.44
CA ALA A 341 10.70 16.35 23.23
C ALA A 341 9.23 15.95 23.06
N GLU A 342 8.33 16.89 23.38
CA GLU A 342 6.89 16.76 23.15
C GLU A 342 6.36 18.13 22.70
N GLY A 343 5.46 18.13 21.70
CA GLY A 343 4.76 19.32 21.21
C GLY A 343 3.70 19.82 22.19
N ALA A 344 2.88 20.77 21.74
CA ALA A 344 1.79 21.30 22.55
C ALA A 344 0.84 20.19 23.02
N PRO A 345 0.25 20.30 24.23
CA PRO A 345 -0.66 19.30 24.78
C PRO A 345 -1.90 19.14 23.88
N ALA A 346 -2.42 17.91 23.86
CA ALA A 346 -3.62 17.57 23.09
C ALA A 346 -4.86 18.27 23.65
N ASP A 347 -5.80 18.60 22.77
CA ASP A 347 -7.14 19.01 23.16
C ASP A 347 -7.89 17.84 23.83
N SER A 348 -8.86 18.19 24.68
CA SER A 348 -9.70 17.19 25.36
C SER A 348 -10.78 16.58 24.46
N ALA A 349 -10.99 17.14 23.24
CA ALA A 349 -12.01 16.71 22.30
C ALA A 349 -11.41 15.77 21.24
N GLY A 350 -12.20 14.81 20.80
CA GLY A 350 -11.85 13.89 19.72
C GLY A 350 -10.64 13.02 20.01
N TRP A 351 -9.87 12.71 18.97
CA TRP A 351 -8.73 11.82 19.07
C TRP A 351 -7.40 12.57 18.87
N SER A 352 -7.31 13.75 19.50
CA SER A 352 -6.11 14.59 19.49
C SER A 352 -4.97 13.97 20.28
N VAL A 353 -3.73 14.11 19.78
CA VAL A 353 -2.49 13.67 20.46
C VAL A 353 -1.35 14.65 20.19
N PRO A 354 -0.40 14.83 21.11
CA PRO A 354 0.81 15.62 20.86
C PRO A 354 1.79 14.89 19.93
N VAL A 355 2.63 15.65 19.23
CA VAL A 355 3.79 15.13 18.51
C VAL A 355 4.89 14.80 19.51
N ARG A 356 5.58 13.67 19.33
CA ARG A 356 6.51 13.16 20.34
C ARG A 356 7.83 12.69 19.74
N LEU A 357 8.90 12.84 20.52
CA LEU A 357 10.25 12.40 20.19
C LEU A 357 10.84 11.60 21.34
N LEU A 358 11.31 10.41 21.04
CA LEU A 358 12.07 9.54 21.93
C LEU A 358 13.53 9.47 21.51
N GLU A 359 14.40 9.01 22.38
CA GLU A 359 15.81 8.82 22.10
C GLU A 359 16.39 7.63 22.86
N THR A 360 17.28 6.87 22.19
CA THR A 360 18.08 5.80 22.76
C THR A 360 19.44 5.73 22.06
N SER A 361 20.33 4.87 22.50
CA SER A 361 21.59 4.56 21.80
C SER A 361 21.46 3.25 20.99
N ALA A 362 22.31 3.07 19.99
CA ALA A 362 22.38 1.84 19.20
C ALA A 362 22.67 0.59 20.06
N GLU A 363 23.52 0.75 21.08
CA GLU A 363 23.86 -0.29 22.03
C GLU A 363 22.63 -0.72 22.85
N GLU A 364 21.85 0.26 23.33
CA GLU A 364 20.68 0.07 24.21
C GLU A 364 19.37 -0.18 23.44
N LEU A 365 19.36 -0.11 22.10
CA LEU A 365 18.15 -0.30 21.29
C LEU A 365 17.50 -1.65 21.60
N THR A 366 16.26 -1.60 22.09
CA THR A 366 15.45 -2.78 22.45
C THR A 366 14.50 -3.17 21.32
N VAL A 367 14.01 -4.40 21.33
CA VAL A 367 12.97 -4.87 20.40
C VAL A 367 11.69 -4.05 20.52
N ALA A 368 11.31 -3.63 21.73
CA ALA A 368 10.12 -2.81 21.95
C ALA A 368 10.21 -1.45 21.22
N ALA A 369 11.41 -0.85 21.17
CA ALA A 369 11.63 0.41 20.45
C ALA A 369 11.63 0.24 18.91
N THR A 370 11.77 -0.99 18.40
CA THR A 370 11.73 -1.27 16.95
C THR A 370 10.33 -1.64 16.44
N GLU A 371 9.32 -1.67 17.29
CA GLU A 371 7.94 -1.91 16.89
C GLU A 371 7.25 -0.63 16.40
N GLU A 372 6.43 -0.75 15.36
CA GLU A 372 5.70 0.39 14.81
C GLU A 372 4.77 1.03 15.86
N CYS A 373 4.88 2.35 16.00
CA CYS A 373 3.91 3.20 16.70
C CYS A 373 3.19 4.08 15.69
N PHE A 374 1.96 3.71 15.32
CA PHE A 374 1.19 4.37 14.26
C PHE A 374 0.59 5.69 14.71
N GLY A 375 1.35 6.77 14.54
CA GLY A 375 1.04 8.13 14.98
C GLY A 375 2.28 9.02 14.97
N PRO A 376 2.19 10.26 15.50
CA PRO A 376 3.21 11.30 15.35
C PRO A 376 4.36 11.14 16.35
N VAL A 377 5.08 10.03 16.28
CA VAL A 377 6.26 9.74 17.10
C VAL A 377 7.37 9.11 16.28
N THR A 378 8.61 9.43 16.62
CA THR A 378 9.81 8.75 16.12
C THR A 378 10.83 8.60 17.25
N VAL A 379 11.78 7.66 17.08
CA VAL A 379 12.87 7.38 18.03
C VAL A 379 14.18 7.76 17.37
N LEU A 380 14.93 8.67 17.98
CA LEU A 380 16.33 8.92 17.62
C LEU A 380 17.20 7.81 18.21
N VAL A 381 18.09 7.26 17.41
CA VAL A 381 19.05 6.21 17.80
C VAL A 381 20.46 6.72 17.54
N THR A 382 21.22 7.05 18.57
CA THR A 382 22.60 7.51 18.38
C THR A 382 23.56 6.35 18.20
N TYR A 383 24.51 6.44 17.23
CA TYR A 383 25.50 5.40 16.94
C TYR A 383 26.92 5.95 16.89
N ARG A 384 27.93 5.18 17.32
CA ARG A 384 29.34 5.58 17.43
C ARG A 384 30.22 5.19 16.24
N GLY A 385 29.67 4.58 15.25
CA GLY A 385 30.40 4.16 14.05
C GLY A 385 29.70 3.03 13.32
N LEU A 386 30.31 2.52 12.29
CA LEU A 386 29.71 1.58 11.36
C LEU A 386 29.30 0.25 12.02
N ASP A 387 30.15 -0.30 12.88
CA ASP A 387 29.87 -1.59 13.53
C ASP A 387 28.71 -1.47 14.53
N ASP A 388 28.66 -0.36 15.28
CA ASP A 388 27.57 -0.07 16.21
C ASP A 388 26.23 0.12 15.46
N LEU A 389 26.26 0.87 14.35
CA LEU A 389 25.11 1.03 13.47
C LEU A 389 24.63 -0.31 12.86
N ARG A 390 25.55 -1.13 12.37
CA ARG A 390 25.21 -2.46 11.81
C ARG A 390 24.58 -3.38 12.87
N ALA A 391 25.13 -3.37 14.08
CA ALA A 391 24.58 -4.15 15.18
C ALA A 391 23.16 -3.69 15.58
N ALA A 392 22.91 -2.39 15.55
CA ALA A 392 21.58 -1.83 15.80
C ALA A 392 20.60 -2.14 14.68
N LEU A 393 20.98 -1.96 13.40
CA LEU A 393 20.15 -2.28 12.24
C LEU A 393 19.77 -3.78 12.20
N ALA A 394 20.63 -4.67 12.67
CA ALA A 394 20.33 -6.09 12.78
C ALA A 394 19.20 -6.43 13.78
N LYS A 395 18.85 -5.49 14.69
CA LYS A 395 17.71 -5.63 15.62
C LYS A 395 16.40 -5.12 14.99
N VAL A 396 16.47 -4.37 13.87
CA VAL A 396 15.31 -3.73 13.22
C VAL A 396 14.64 -4.73 12.29
N PRO A 397 13.31 -4.92 12.38
CA PRO A 397 12.57 -5.77 11.44
C PRO A 397 12.67 -5.25 10.01
N ASP A 398 12.57 -6.15 9.04
CA ASP A 398 12.43 -5.79 7.64
C ASP A 398 11.25 -4.86 7.41
N SER A 399 11.43 -3.89 6.53
CA SER A 399 10.56 -2.73 6.39
C SER A 399 10.14 -2.48 4.94
N LEU A 400 9.09 -1.67 4.75
CA LEU A 400 8.68 -1.19 3.41
C LEU A 400 9.76 -0.28 2.80
N THR A 401 10.37 0.55 3.64
CA THR A 401 11.41 1.50 3.20
C THR A 401 12.60 1.52 4.15
N ALA A 402 13.77 1.80 3.60
CA ALA A 402 14.93 2.27 4.35
C ALA A 402 15.47 3.53 3.68
N THR A 403 15.95 4.48 4.47
CA THR A 403 16.42 5.77 3.97
C THR A 403 17.87 6.00 4.37
N LEU A 404 18.67 6.49 3.43
CA LEU A 404 20.04 6.92 3.66
C LEU A 404 20.18 8.39 3.27
N ILE A 405 20.58 9.22 4.23
CA ILE A 405 20.95 10.62 4.00
C ILE A 405 22.46 10.72 4.13
N ALA A 406 23.11 11.00 3.02
CA ALA A 406 24.56 10.98 2.88
C ALA A 406 25.04 12.11 1.96
N GLU A 407 26.33 12.45 2.04
CA GLU A 407 26.97 13.27 1.05
C GLU A 407 27.49 12.42 -0.12
N ASP A 408 27.75 13.05 -1.26
CA ASP A 408 28.34 12.40 -2.42
C ASP A 408 29.75 11.88 -2.07
N ASP A 409 30.12 10.73 -2.64
CA ASP A 409 31.47 10.12 -2.47
C ASP A 409 31.85 9.78 -1.01
N GLU A 410 30.86 9.43 -0.17
CA GLU A 410 31.06 9.06 1.23
C GLU A 410 31.23 7.55 1.41
N GLU A 411 32.45 7.08 1.74
CA GLU A 411 32.76 5.64 1.97
C GLU A 411 31.85 5.00 3.03
N PHE A 412 31.44 5.76 4.05
CA PHE A 412 30.51 5.29 5.06
C PHE A 412 29.14 4.90 4.45
N ALA A 413 28.67 5.67 3.46
CA ALA A 413 27.42 5.39 2.76
C ALA A 413 27.52 4.09 1.92
N ASP A 414 28.66 3.83 1.28
CA ASP A 414 28.91 2.61 0.51
C ASP A 414 28.82 1.35 1.38
N GLU A 415 29.26 1.46 2.64
CA GLU A 415 29.24 0.37 3.61
C GLU A 415 27.84 0.14 4.24
N VAL A 416 27.00 1.16 4.34
CA VAL A 416 25.65 1.09 4.93
C VAL A 416 24.60 0.70 3.88
N ALA A 417 24.71 1.18 2.65
CA ALA A 417 23.71 0.95 1.60
C ALA A 417 23.37 -0.53 1.35
N PRO A 418 24.34 -1.48 1.32
CA PRO A 418 24.03 -2.91 1.18
C PRO A 418 23.19 -3.47 2.34
N VAL A 419 23.41 -2.99 3.58
CA VAL A 419 22.64 -3.40 4.77
C VAL A 419 21.19 -2.95 4.62
N LEU A 420 20.98 -1.67 4.30
CA LEU A 420 19.63 -1.12 4.10
C LEU A 420 18.90 -1.78 2.93
N ARG A 421 19.64 -2.12 1.85
CA ARG A 421 19.04 -2.84 0.71
C ARG A 421 18.55 -4.24 1.07
N ALA A 422 19.19 -4.91 2.02
CA ALA A 422 18.78 -6.24 2.43
C ALA A 422 17.49 -6.25 3.25
N MET A 423 17.13 -5.12 3.91
CA MET A 423 16.03 -5.05 4.86
C MET A 423 14.80 -4.26 4.37
N ALA A 424 14.78 -3.77 3.13
CA ALA A 424 13.66 -2.95 2.66
C ALA A 424 13.32 -3.17 1.18
N GLY A 425 12.04 -3.02 0.84
CA GLY A 425 11.58 -3.09 -0.54
C GLY A 425 11.89 -1.84 -1.35
N ARG A 426 12.07 -0.68 -0.71
CA ARG A 426 12.41 0.60 -1.34
C ARG A 426 13.53 1.30 -0.57
N LEU A 427 14.59 1.67 -1.28
CA LEU A 427 15.64 2.53 -0.74
C LEU A 427 15.40 3.98 -1.17
N VAL A 428 15.53 4.90 -0.23
CA VAL A 428 15.43 6.34 -0.45
C VAL A 428 16.78 6.98 -0.13
N TYR A 429 17.33 7.71 -1.09
CA TYR A 429 18.59 8.45 -0.92
C TYR A 429 18.30 9.95 -0.91
N ASN A 430 18.84 10.66 0.09
CA ASN A 430 18.75 12.11 0.22
C ASN A 430 17.32 12.65 0.04
N GLY A 431 16.34 11.94 0.62
CA GLY A 431 14.93 12.26 0.61
C GLY A 431 14.23 11.65 1.81
N TYR A 432 12.89 11.69 1.81
CA TYR A 432 12.12 11.16 2.94
C TYR A 432 11.12 10.10 2.46
N PRO A 433 10.89 9.03 3.26
CA PRO A 433 10.17 7.84 2.78
C PRO A 433 8.67 8.04 2.66
N THR A 434 8.09 9.04 3.32
CA THR A 434 6.65 9.35 3.27
C THR A 434 6.23 9.77 1.86
N GLY A 435 5.24 9.07 1.33
CA GLY A 435 4.80 9.22 -0.06
C GLY A 435 5.36 8.13 -0.98
N VAL A 436 4.53 7.71 -1.94
CA VAL A 436 4.85 6.67 -2.93
C VAL A 436 4.35 7.10 -4.29
N ALA A 437 5.25 7.21 -5.26
CA ALA A 437 4.90 7.54 -6.64
C ALA A 437 4.19 6.35 -7.32
N VAL A 438 3.27 6.65 -8.25
CA VAL A 438 2.65 5.64 -9.10
C VAL A 438 3.45 5.56 -10.40
N SER A 439 4.24 4.52 -10.57
CA SER A 439 5.09 4.33 -11.77
C SER A 439 5.46 2.87 -11.98
N TRP A 440 5.97 2.52 -13.17
CA TRP A 440 6.46 1.17 -13.47
C TRP A 440 7.62 0.70 -12.59
N ALA A 441 8.52 1.61 -12.23
CA ALA A 441 9.72 1.31 -11.44
C ALA A 441 9.45 1.29 -9.93
N MET A 442 8.23 1.63 -9.47
CA MET A 442 7.95 1.69 -8.05
C MET A 442 7.70 0.29 -7.49
N THR A 443 8.35 0.01 -6.38
CA THR A 443 8.01 -1.09 -5.47
C THR A 443 7.54 -0.51 -4.14
N HIS A 444 6.29 -0.79 -3.77
CA HIS A 444 5.78 -0.65 -2.41
C HIS A 444 5.50 -2.05 -1.91
N GLY A 445 6.42 -2.57 -1.13
CA GLY A 445 6.50 -3.96 -0.75
C GLY A 445 7.73 -4.20 0.12
N GLY A 446 8.16 -5.42 0.25
CA GLY A 446 9.30 -5.83 1.06
C GLY A 446 9.19 -7.30 1.41
N VAL A 447 9.80 -7.70 2.52
CA VAL A 447 9.66 -9.03 3.07
C VAL A 447 8.87 -9.00 4.39
N TRP A 448 8.57 -10.16 4.96
CA TRP A 448 7.93 -10.24 6.27
C TRP A 448 8.80 -9.55 7.35
N PRO A 449 8.22 -8.75 8.27
CA PRO A 449 6.79 -8.56 8.54
C PRO A 449 6.12 -7.43 7.74
N ALA A 450 6.84 -6.66 6.92
CA ALA A 450 6.27 -5.53 6.18
C ALA A 450 5.24 -5.99 5.12
N THR A 451 5.47 -7.12 4.48
CA THR A 451 4.52 -7.71 3.53
C THR A 451 4.42 -9.22 3.67
N THR A 452 3.35 -9.80 3.12
CA THR A 452 3.16 -11.26 3.08
C THR A 452 3.76 -11.92 1.83
N ASN A 453 4.21 -11.14 0.84
CA ASN A 453 4.76 -11.67 -0.41
C ASN A 453 5.81 -10.73 -1.02
N ALA A 454 7.07 -11.14 -0.96
CA ALA A 454 8.21 -10.33 -1.40
C ALA A 454 8.34 -10.15 -2.93
N LEU A 455 7.61 -10.92 -3.74
CA LEU A 455 7.67 -10.86 -5.21
C LEU A 455 6.74 -9.82 -5.82
N HIS A 456 5.87 -9.20 -5.01
CA HIS A 456 4.82 -8.33 -5.49
C HIS A 456 4.87 -6.95 -4.82
N THR A 457 4.30 -5.97 -5.51
CA THR A 457 4.10 -4.60 -5.04
C THR A 457 2.62 -4.30 -4.95
N SER A 458 2.21 -3.40 -4.05
CA SER A 458 0.84 -2.87 -3.99
C SER A 458 0.66 -1.59 -4.81
N VAL A 459 1.75 -0.95 -5.26
CA VAL A 459 1.72 0.31 -6.02
C VAL A 459 2.50 0.17 -7.32
N GLY A 460 2.03 0.86 -8.36
CA GLY A 460 2.59 0.82 -9.71
C GLY A 460 1.95 -0.27 -10.57
N MET A 461 2.26 -0.26 -11.86
CA MET A 461 1.57 -1.07 -12.87
C MET A 461 1.76 -2.58 -12.67
N THR A 462 2.90 -2.99 -12.13
CA THR A 462 3.17 -4.39 -11.81
C THR A 462 2.33 -4.94 -10.65
N ALA A 463 1.59 -4.08 -9.93
CA ALA A 463 0.62 -4.49 -8.92
C ALA A 463 -0.48 -5.43 -9.47
N MET A 464 -0.81 -5.32 -10.76
CA MET A 464 -1.74 -6.24 -11.45
C MET A 464 -1.32 -7.71 -11.35
N ARG A 465 -0.01 -8.01 -11.29
CA ARG A 465 0.52 -9.39 -11.22
C ARG A 465 -0.03 -10.19 -10.04
N ARG A 466 -0.43 -9.51 -8.96
CA ARG A 466 -1.03 -10.15 -7.78
C ARG A 466 -2.34 -10.87 -8.10
N PHE A 467 -3.04 -10.43 -9.13
CA PHE A 467 -4.38 -10.91 -9.49
C PHE A 467 -4.40 -11.68 -10.82
N LEU A 468 -3.23 -12.08 -11.29
CA LEU A 468 -3.03 -12.84 -12.51
C LEU A 468 -2.37 -14.18 -12.21
N LYS A 469 -2.58 -15.16 -13.09
CA LYS A 469 -1.90 -16.46 -13.07
C LYS A 469 -1.39 -16.82 -14.46
N PRO A 470 -0.25 -17.51 -14.61
CA PRO A 470 0.21 -18.00 -15.90
C PRO A 470 -0.62 -19.18 -16.39
N VAL A 471 -0.89 -19.19 -17.69
CA VAL A 471 -1.45 -20.34 -18.41
C VAL A 471 -0.59 -20.61 -19.63
N THR A 472 -0.29 -21.91 -19.89
CA THR A 472 0.42 -22.36 -21.08
C THR A 472 -0.53 -23.14 -21.98
N TRP A 473 -0.57 -22.75 -23.25
CA TRP A 473 -1.22 -23.48 -24.34
C TRP A 473 -0.17 -24.31 -25.06
N GLN A 474 -0.34 -25.62 -25.10
CA GLN A 474 0.55 -26.55 -25.80
C GLN A 474 -0.15 -27.07 -27.03
N ASN A 475 0.48 -26.92 -28.21
CA ASN A 475 -0.02 -27.37 -29.52
C ASN A 475 -1.44 -26.86 -29.84
N ALA A 476 -1.81 -25.68 -29.32
CA ALA A 476 -3.14 -25.11 -29.50
C ALA A 476 -3.31 -24.58 -30.96
N PRO A 477 -4.44 -24.85 -31.60
CA PRO A 477 -4.74 -24.23 -32.89
C PRO A 477 -4.86 -22.71 -32.77
N GLN A 478 -4.40 -21.94 -33.75
CA GLN A 478 -4.40 -20.46 -33.74
C GLN A 478 -5.76 -19.85 -33.35
N ARG A 479 -6.86 -20.44 -33.83
CA ARG A 479 -8.23 -19.97 -33.52
C ARG A 479 -8.67 -20.09 -32.07
N LEU A 480 -7.99 -20.93 -31.27
CA LEU A 480 -8.28 -21.14 -29.85
C LEU A 480 -7.33 -20.36 -28.94
N LEU A 481 -6.34 -19.68 -29.53
CA LEU A 481 -5.42 -18.83 -28.78
C LEU A 481 -6.01 -17.45 -28.52
N PRO A 482 -5.72 -16.83 -27.36
CA PRO A 482 -5.86 -15.39 -27.20
C PRO A 482 -5.13 -14.64 -28.30
N ASP A 483 -5.63 -13.46 -28.68
CA ASP A 483 -5.06 -12.69 -29.78
C ASP A 483 -3.56 -12.43 -29.61
N GLU A 484 -3.14 -12.07 -28.40
CA GLU A 484 -1.75 -11.76 -28.04
C GLU A 484 -0.77 -12.93 -28.24
N LEU A 485 -1.28 -14.15 -28.28
CA LEU A 485 -0.49 -15.37 -28.50
C LEU A 485 -0.56 -15.93 -29.91
N ARG A 486 -1.33 -15.31 -30.81
CA ARG A 486 -1.37 -15.71 -32.22
C ARG A 486 -0.10 -15.32 -32.96
N ASP A 487 0.21 -16.02 -34.06
CA ASP A 487 1.36 -15.65 -34.91
C ASP A 487 1.15 -14.27 -35.55
N HIS A 488 -0.09 -13.98 -35.94
CA HIS A 488 -0.54 -12.70 -36.49
C HIS A 488 -1.64 -12.13 -35.61
N PRO A 489 -1.29 -11.44 -34.48
CA PRO A 489 -2.28 -10.83 -33.61
C PRO A 489 -2.89 -9.58 -34.25
N GLU A 490 -4.17 -9.34 -34.00
CA GLU A 490 -4.85 -8.11 -34.42
C GLU A 490 -4.39 -6.92 -33.57
N HIS A 491 -4.12 -7.17 -32.29
CA HIS A 491 -3.67 -6.16 -31.31
C HIS A 491 -2.34 -6.61 -30.68
N PRO A 492 -1.21 -6.42 -31.38
CA PRO A 492 0.09 -6.89 -30.91
C PRO A 492 0.51 -6.26 -29.58
N VAL A 493 1.26 -7.03 -28.78
CA VAL A 493 1.84 -6.62 -27.50
C VAL A 493 3.33 -6.94 -27.48
N PRO A 494 4.11 -6.31 -26.59
CA PRO A 494 5.47 -6.76 -26.30
C PRO A 494 5.44 -8.23 -25.87
N ARG A 495 6.20 -9.09 -26.57
CA ARG A 495 6.21 -10.53 -26.32
C ARG A 495 7.58 -11.15 -26.57
N ARG A 496 7.82 -12.27 -25.97
CA ARG A 496 9.03 -13.07 -26.22
C ARG A 496 8.72 -14.17 -27.20
N VAL A 497 9.46 -14.24 -28.32
CA VAL A 497 9.29 -15.29 -29.36
C VAL A 497 10.61 -16.03 -29.51
N ASN A 498 10.63 -17.33 -29.25
CA ASN A 498 11.82 -18.19 -29.29
C ASN A 498 13.02 -17.57 -28.53
N GLY A 499 12.75 -17.07 -27.31
CA GLY A 499 13.74 -16.46 -26.45
C GLY A 499 14.08 -14.99 -26.74
N ARG A 500 13.61 -14.41 -27.84
CA ARG A 500 13.88 -13.01 -28.23
C ARG A 500 12.70 -12.10 -27.89
N LEU A 501 12.99 -10.94 -27.32
CA LEU A 501 11.97 -9.91 -27.09
C LEU A 501 11.59 -9.27 -28.44
N VAL A 502 10.29 -9.23 -28.72
CA VAL A 502 9.69 -8.63 -29.92
C VAL A 502 8.75 -7.52 -29.45
N LEU A 503 8.95 -6.32 -29.94
CA LEU A 503 8.06 -5.18 -29.72
C LEU A 503 7.09 -5.03 -30.89
N PRO A 504 5.87 -4.52 -30.64
CA PRO A 504 4.96 -4.13 -31.72
C PRO A 504 5.62 -3.10 -32.64
N GLU A 505 5.44 -3.24 -33.94
CA GLU A 505 5.79 -2.17 -34.89
C GLU A 505 4.73 -1.07 -34.77
N HIS A 506 5.18 0.18 -34.65
CA HIS A 506 4.32 1.37 -34.54
C HIS A 506 3.77 1.80 -35.88
#